data_222115e41c34040215c5dd81527141d7
#
_entry.id   222115e41c34040215c5dd81527141d7
#
_cell.length_a   1.000
_cell.length_b   1.000
_cell.length_c   1.000
_cell.angle_alpha   90.00
_cell.angle_beta   90.00
_cell.angle_gamma   90.00
#
_symmetry.space_group_name_H-M   'P 1'
#
loop_
_entity.id
_entity.type
_entity.pdbx_description
1 polymer ?
#
loop_
_entity_poly.entity_id
_entity_poly.type
_entity_poly.pdbx_seq_one_letter_code
_entity_poly.pdbx_strand_id
1 'polypeptide(L)'
;MKKAISRRDFLKVVGVSAAALGMTACGGSSASTSTSTAASTAASSTASSAAAGAGEGGSGNDYKLTWNEVNGEDYGATVGAHTFAEKIEELSGGHITIDLYINGTLGSEAESMQGIQMGTLDIFRGNASSLPNYGAELIGTTGLPYVFKDMAQFEDVAESSLGDELLQSVEDANCGYVALGWLVEGPRSMFITPKVYERLGKPTEFTLDKMKGLKVRVPETDLMINTMDALGASATAIAYSELYTSLQSG
;
A
#
# COMPACT_ATOMS: atom_id res chain seq x y z
N MET A 1 1.22 -6.38 30.74
CA MET A 1 1.48 -5.06 30.15
C MET A 1 2.64 -5.21 29.19
N LYS A 2 2.37 -5.31 27.87
CA LYS A 2 3.42 -5.30 26.85
C LYS A 2 3.84 -3.84 26.65
N LYS A 3 5.14 -3.54 26.78
CA LYS A 3 5.66 -2.20 26.54
C LYS A 3 5.49 -1.87 25.07
N ALA A 4 4.83 -0.77 24.77
CA ALA A 4 4.81 -0.20 23.44
C ALA A 4 6.27 0.02 22.99
N ILE A 5 6.61 -0.51 21.82
CA ILE A 5 7.93 -0.30 21.23
C ILE A 5 7.95 1.12 20.70
N SER A 6 8.90 1.94 21.19
CA SER A 6 9.05 3.29 20.68
C SER A 6 9.56 3.23 19.22
N ARG A 7 9.20 4.24 18.40
CA ARG A 7 9.72 4.37 17.02
C ARG A 7 11.25 4.20 16.93
N ARG A 8 11.95 4.51 17.99
CA ARG A 8 13.40 4.36 18.14
C ARG A 8 13.85 2.90 18.35
N ASP A 9 12.99 2.09 18.96
CA ASP A 9 13.26 0.67 19.19
C ASP A 9 12.88 -0.17 17.96
N PHE A 10 11.93 0.29 17.14
CA PHE A 10 11.58 -0.32 15.87
C PHE A 10 12.77 -0.34 14.89
N LEU A 11 13.49 0.77 14.74
CA LEU A 11 14.69 0.84 13.90
C LEU A 11 15.82 -0.11 14.38
N LYS A 12 15.88 -0.41 15.68
CA LYS A 12 16.82 -1.39 16.23
C LYS A 12 16.37 -2.84 16.01
N VAL A 13 15.07 -3.10 16.03
CA VAL A 13 14.50 -4.44 15.86
C VAL A 13 14.57 -4.88 14.40
N VAL A 14 14.32 -3.99 13.43
CA VAL A 14 14.48 -4.28 12.01
C VAL A 14 15.93 -4.64 11.67
N GLY A 15 16.90 -4.00 12.30
CA GLY A 15 18.32 -4.35 12.14
C GLY A 15 18.73 -5.71 12.74
N VAL A 16 18.01 -6.20 13.76
CA VAL A 16 18.33 -7.46 14.45
C VAL A 16 17.58 -8.67 13.86
N SER A 17 16.39 -8.47 13.33
CA SER A 17 15.61 -9.57 12.73
C SER A 17 16.17 -10.07 11.40
N ALA A 18 16.90 -9.25 10.65
CA ALA A 18 17.61 -9.68 9.44
C ALA A 18 18.81 -10.61 9.75
N ALA A 19 19.35 -10.57 10.98
CA ALA A 19 20.49 -11.40 11.38
C ALA A 19 20.11 -12.80 11.92
N ALA A 20 18.82 -13.07 12.22
CA ALA A 20 18.41 -14.30 12.89
C ALA A 20 17.97 -15.45 11.96
N LEU A 21 17.83 -15.24 10.64
CA LEU A 21 17.39 -16.26 9.68
C LEU A 21 18.53 -16.94 8.90
N GLY A 22 19.79 -16.67 9.22
CA GLY A 22 20.98 -17.11 8.48
C GLY A 22 21.71 -18.39 8.98
N MET A 23 21.19 -19.12 9.97
CA MET A 23 21.93 -20.27 10.53
C MET A 23 21.10 -21.56 10.59
N THR A 24 20.83 -22.18 9.44
CA THR A 24 20.70 -23.65 9.34
C THR A 24 20.71 -24.07 7.90
N ALA A 25 21.85 -24.43 7.33
CA ALA A 25 22.04 -25.47 6.36
C ALA A 25 23.51 -25.57 5.94
N CYS A 26 24.29 -26.36 6.66
CA CYS A 26 25.50 -26.93 6.13
C CYS A 26 25.54 -28.41 6.53
N GLY A 27 25.65 -29.30 5.56
CA GLY A 27 25.97 -30.69 5.82
C GLY A 27 25.56 -31.68 4.76
N GLY A 28 26.51 -32.09 3.89
CA GLY A 28 26.65 -33.49 3.49
C GLY A 28 26.35 -33.88 2.03
N SER A 29 27.37 -33.82 1.23
CA SER A 29 27.97 -34.88 0.35
C SER A 29 27.14 -35.76 -0.58
N SER A 30 27.53 -35.70 -1.84
CA SER A 30 28.00 -36.82 -2.72
C SER A 30 27.00 -37.53 -3.64
N ALA A 31 27.41 -37.51 -4.88
CA ALA A 31 27.50 -38.56 -5.92
C ALA A 31 26.42 -38.70 -6.97
N SER A 32 26.80 -38.24 -8.11
CA SER A 32 27.01 -38.96 -9.41
C SER A 32 25.81 -39.47 -10.21
N THR A 33 25.84 -39.09 -11.43
CA THR A 33 25.85 -39.82 -12.72
C THR A 33 24.65 -39.74 -13.63
N SER A 34 24.93 -39.17 -14.77
CA SER A 34 24.67 -39.50 -16.18
C SER A 34 23.32 -39.20 -16.84
N THR A 35 23.47 -38.40 -17.86
CA THR A 35 23.12 -38.49 -19.29
C THR A 35 21.65 -38.65 -19.74
N SER A 36 21.12 -37.67 -20.44
CA SER A 36 21.01 -37.67 -21.91
C SER A 36 20.18 -36.53 -22.46
N THR A 37 20.68 -36.07 -23.57
CA THR A 37 20.31 -35.11 -24.59
C THR A 37 18.86 -35.02 -25.01
N ALA A 38 18.32 -33.81 -25.12
CA ALA A 38 17.53 -33.38 -26.28
C ALA A 38 17.40 -31.85 -26.32
N ALA A 39 17.82 -31.28 -27.44
CA ALA A 39 17.76 -29.85 -27.71
C ALA A 39 16.36 -29.41 -28.11
N SER A 40 15.91 -28.24 -27.62
CA SER A 40 15.02 -27.38 -28.38
C SER A 40 15.25 -25.91 -27.95
N THR A 41 15.60 -25.14 -28.95
CA THR A 41 15.81 -23.71 -28.95
C THR A 41 14.52 -22.97 -28.63
N ALA A 42 14.53 -22.17 -27.56
CA ALA A 42 13.58 -21.09 -27.38
C ALA A 42 14.30 -19.87 -26.77
N ALA A 43 14.03 -18.73 -27.36
CA ALA A 43 14.71 -17.47 -27.16
C ALA A 43 14.72 -17.01 -25.68
N SER A 44 15.92 -16.70 -25.20
CA SER A 44 16.19 -16.13 -23.91
C SER A 44 15.89 -14.65 -23.91
N SER A 45 14.84 -14.22 -23.24
CA SER A 45 14.74 -12.85 -22.73
C SER A 45 15.43 -12.84 -21.35
N THR A 46 16.58 -12.22 -21.30
CA THR A 46 17.33 -11.99 -20.06
C THR A 46 16.57 -11.01 -19.16
N ALA A 47 15.74 -11.54 -18.26
CA ALA A 47 15.35 -10.81 -17.06
C ALA A 47 16.55 -10.88 -16.11
N SER A 48 17.19 -9.73 -15.89
CA SER A 48 18.23 -9.57 -14.87
C SER A 48 17.57 -9.64 -13.52
N SER A 49 17.55 -10.83 -12.91
CA SER A 49 17.22 -10.96 -11.49
C SER A 49 18.40 -10.45 -10.69
N ALA A 50 18.28 -9.24 -10.15
CA ALA A 50 19.14 -8.80 -9.07
C ALA A 50 18.83 -9.67 -7.85
N ALA A 51 19.68 -10.65 -7.57
CA ALA A 51 19.62 -11.41 -6.34
C ALA A 51 19.89 -10.44 -5.18
N ALA A 52 18.93 -10.32 -4.27
CA ALA A 52 19.14 -9.68 -3.00
C ALA A 52 20.23 -10.48 -2.26
N GLY A 53 21.43 -9.92 -2.19
CA GLY A 53 22.55 -10.47 -1.43
C GLY A 53 22.24 -10.30 0.06
N ALA A 54 22.03 -11.42 0.77
CA ALA A 54 22.11 -11.43 2.21
C ALA A 54 23.56 -11.15 2.63
N GLY A 55 23.84 -9.91 3.01
CA GLY A 55 25.13 -9.49 3.55
C GLY A 55 25.22 -9.77 5.04
N GLU A 56 26.27 -10.46 5.43
CA GLU A 56 26.66 -10.73 6.82
C GLU A 56 26.96 -9.44 7.58
N GLY A 57 26.64 -9.45 8.89
CA GLY A 57 26.75 -8.32 9.79
C GLY A 57 28.16 -7.74 9.93
N GLY A 58 28.30 -6.55 9.39
CA GLY A 58 29.35 -5.60 9.67
C GLY A 58 28.70 -4.24 9.91
N SER A 59 29.22 -3.43 10.79
CA SER A 59 28.70 -2.11 11.12
C SER A 59 28.48 -1.27 9.87
N GLY A 60 27.21 -0.95 9.58
CA GLY A 60 26.82 0.02 8.57
C GLY A 60 26.46 -0.58 7.22
N ASN A 61 25.46 -1.46 7.16
CA ASN A 61 24.81 -1.73 5.89
C ASN A 61 23.92 -0.54 5.52
N ASP A 62 24.16 0.03 4.34
CA ASP A 62 23.31 1.06 3.76
C ASP A 62 22.13 0.36 3.07
N TYR A 63 20.93 0.80 3.41
CA TYR A 63 19.70 0.33 2.78
C TYR A 63 19.16 1.40 1.86
N LYS A 64 18.90 0.99 0.61
CA LYS A 64 18.24 1.85 -0.36
C LYS A 64 16.87 1.27 -0.67
N LEU A 65 15.82 1.93 -0.17
CA LEU A 65 14.44 1.48 -0.31
C LEU A 65 13.75 2.21 -1.46
N THR A 66 12.81 1.54 -2.08
CA THR A 66 12.01 2.06 -3.20
C THR A 66 10.58 2.28 -2.74
N TRP A 67 10.05 3.49 -2.94
CA TRP A 67 8.67 3.85 -2.63
C TRP A 67 7.94 4.30 -3.90
N ASN A 68 6.79 3.69 -4.20
CA ASN A 68 5.87 4.20 -5.23
C ASN A 68 4.74 4.99 -4.59
N GLU A 69 4.51 6.22 -5.07
CA GLU A 69 3.37 7.07 -4.73
C GLU A 69 2.54 7.34 -5.97
N VAL A 70 1.25 7.01 -5.94
CA VAL A 70 0.38 7.13 -7.12
C VAL A 70 -0.05 8.56 -7.42
N ASN A 71 0.07 9.47 -6.45
CA ASN A 71 -0.30 10.87 -6.59
C ASN A 71 0.86 11.71 -7.12
N GLY A 72 0.53 12.95 -7.54
CA GLY A 72 1.50 13.93 -8.02
C GLY A 72 2.19 14.69 -6.90
N GLU A 73 3.18 15.50 -7.26
CA GLU A 73 4.08 16.23 -6.36
C GLU A 73 3.35 17.10 -5.33
N ASP A 74 2.32 17.83 -5.77
CA ASP A 74 1.59 18.77 -4.92
C ASP A 74 0.54 18.12 -4.02
N TYR A 75 0.42 16.80 -4.05
CA TYR A 75 -0.57 16.11 -3.23
C TYR A 75 -0.08 15.91 -1.80
N GLY A 76 -0.95 16.14 -0.80
CA GLY A 76 -0.56 16.13 0.61
C GLY A 76 0.13 14.85 1.07
N ALA A 77 -0.30 13.69 0.57
CA ALA A 77 0.36 12.43 0.87
C ALA A 77 1.77 12.33 0.28
N THR A 78 1.99 12.88 -0.93
CA THR A 78 3.33 12.92 -1.55
C THR A 78 4.27 13.81 -0.75
N VAL A 79 3.79 14.98 -0.28
CA VAL A 79 4.56 15.85 0.63
C VAL A 79 4.91 15.10 1.92
N GLY A 80 3.95 14.35 2.47
CA GLY A 80 4.18 13.49 3.64
C GLY A 80 5.24 12.41 3.37
N ALA A 81 5.22 11.79 2.19
CA ALA A 81 6.19 10.78 1.79
C ALA A 81 7.61 11.34 1.68
N HIS A 82 7.78 12.54 1.10
CA HIS A 82 9.07 13.24 1.09
C HIS A 82 9.58 13.52 2.50
N THR A 83 8.72 14.08 3.36
CA THR A 83 9.08 14.37 4.75
C THR A 83 9.47 13.10 5.51
N PHE A 84 8.76 11.98 5.27
CA PHE A 84 9.10 10.69 5.86
C PHE A 84 10.47 10.20 5.38
N ALA A 85 10.74 10.27 4.07
CA ALA A 85 12.01 9.83 3.48
C ALA A 85 13.20 10.64 4.06
N GLU A 86 13.07 11.97 4.09
CA GLU A 86 14.08 12.87 4.69
C GLU A 86 14.33 12.55 6.16
N LYS A 87 13.26 12.31 6.94
CA LYS A 87 13.39 11.98 8.36
C LYS A 87 14.02 10.61 8.62
N ILE A 88 13.73 9.63 7.80
CA ILE A 88 14.38 8.31 7.88
C ILE A 88 15.87 8.43 7.57
N GLU A 89 16.25 9.18 6.55
CA GLU A 89 17.66 9.42 6.22
C GLU A 89 18.36 10.16 7.35
N GLU A 90 17.79 11.23 7.89
CA GLU A 90 18.33 11.99 9.03
C GLU A 90 18.53 11.09 10.27
N LEU A 91 17.48 10.34 10.66
CA LEU A 91 17.47 9.53 11.87
C LEU A 91 18.37 8.30 11.78
N SER A 92 18.58 7.79 10.58
CA SER A 92 19.50 6.67 10.31
C SER A 92 20.95 7.12 10.13
N GLY A 93 21.22 8.42 10.09
CA GLY A 93 22.54 8.96 9.78
C GLY A 93 22.99 8.67 8.34
N GLY A 94 22.03 8.57 7.40
CA GLY A 94 22.25 8.26 5.99
C GLY A 94 22.33 6.76 5.67
N HIS A 95 22.15 5.88 6.66
CA HIS A 95 22.19 4.42 6.43
C HIS A 95 20.93 3.88 5.74
N ILE A 96 19.82 4.62 5.80
CA ILE A 96 18.58 4.28 5.10
C ILE A 96 18.20 5.45 4.21
N THR A 97 18.16 5.21 2.91
CA THR A 97 17.67 6.18 1.92
C THR A 97 16.45 5.63 1.19
N ILE A 98 15.56 6.51 0.75
CA ILE A 98 14.31 6.12 0.08
C ILE A 98 14.24 6.84 -1.27
N ASP A 99 14.23 6.07 -2.37
CA ASP A 99 13.91 6.57 -3.69
C ASP A 99 12.41 6.65 -3.84
N LEU A 100 11.85 7.86 -3.87
CA LEU A 100 10.42 8.10 -4.05
C LEU A 100 10.09 8.29 -5.54
N TYR A 101 9.22 7.44 -6.05
CA TYR A 101 8.66 7.50 -7.40
C TYR A 101 7.21 7.95 -7.32
N ILE A 102 6.87 9.06 -7.95
CA ILE A 102 5.55 9.70 -7.91
C ILE A 102 4.76 9.47 -9.20
N ASN A 103 3.49 9.92 -9.22
CA ASN A 103 2.58 9.79 -10.36
C ASN A 103 2.33 8.34 -10.80
N GLY A 104 2.48 7.37 -9.90
CA GLY A 104 2.31 5.96 -10.23
C GLY A 104 3.30 5.45 -11.29
N THR A 105 4.51 6.01 -11.35
CA THR A 105 5.52 5.63 -12.35
C THR A 105 5.96 4.18 -12.25
N LEU A 106 5.84 3.56 -11.07
CA LEU A 106 6.12 2.13 -10.87
C LEU A 106 4.85 1.26 -10.89
N GLY A 107 3.69 1.85 -11.19
CA GLY A 107 2.42 1.15 -11.31
C GLY A 107 1.28 1.76 -10.50
N SER A 108 0.09 1.19 -10.67
CA SER A 108 -1.13 1.50 -9.93
C SER A 108 -1.03 1.10 -8.46
N GLU A 109 -2.05 1.43 -7.65
CA GLU A 109 -2.17 0.97 -6.27
C GLU A 109 -2.14 -0.56 -6.18
N ALA A 110 -2.91 -1.26 -7.04
CA ALA A 110 -2.98 -2.72 -7.05
C ALA A 110 -1.64 -3.36 -7.40
N GLU A 111 -0.93 -2.83 -8.41
CA GLU A 111 0.40 -3.30 -8.80
C GLU A 111 1.43 -3.04 -7.71
N SER A 112 1.37 -1.90 -7.02
CA SER A 112 2.24 -1.57 -5.89
C SER A 112 2.02 -2.52 -4.72
N MET A 113 0.76 -2.79 -4.36
CA MET A 113 0.43 -3.77 -3.32
C MET A 113 0.99 -5.15 -3.64
N GLN A 114 0.84 -5.63 -4.87
CA GLN A 114 1.45 -6.88 -5.32
C GLN A 114 2.98 -6.81 -5.31
N GLY A 115 3.56 -5.68 -5.69
CA GLY A 115 4.99 -5.44 -5.68
C GLY A 115 5.61 -5.60 -4.29
N ILE A 116 4.95 -5.11 -3.24
CA ILE A 116 5.37 -5.33 -1.84
C ILE A 116 5.38 -6.83 -1.51
N GLN A 117 4.30 -7.55 -1.83
CA GLN A 117 4.21 -9.01 -1.56
C GLN A 117 5.28 -9.81 -2.30
N MET A 118 5.66 -9.39 -3.51
CA MET A 118 6.70 -10.03 -4.31
C MET A 118 8.12 -9.56 -3.96
N GLY A 119 8.26 -8.54 -3.11
CA GLY A 119 9.56 -7.94 -2.76
C GLY A 119 10.21 -7.15 -3.92
N THR A 120 9.43 -6.68 -4.88
CA THR A 120 9.90 -5.81 -5.97
C THR A 120 9.71 -4.33 -5.67
N LEU A 121 8.99 -4.00 -4.62
CA LEU A 121 8.79 -2.68 -4.06
C LEU A 121 8.92 -2.79 -2.54
N ASP A 122 9.55 -1.79 -1.90
CA ASP A 122 9.82 -1.84 -0.46
C ASP A 122 8.75 -1.09 0.34
N ILE A 123 8.28 0.05 -0.15
CA ILE A 123 7.33 0.91 0.56
C ILE A 123 6.22 1.36 -0.40
N PHE A 124 5.01 1.36 0.11
CA PHE A 124 3.85 1.91 -0.57
C PHE A 124 2.88 2.54 0.44
N ARG A 125 2.29 3.66 0.07
CA ARG A 125 1.18 4.25 0.81
C ARG A 125 -0.13 3.78 0.19
N GLY A 126 -0.70 2.74 0.76
CA GLY A 126 -1.99 2.18 0.35
C GLY A 126 -3.17 2.73 1.15
N ASN A 127 -4.36 2.64 0.59
CA ASN A 127 -5.58 2.87 1.35
C ASN A 127 -5.84 1.71 2.31
N ALA A 128 -6.19 2.00 3.57
CA ALA A 128 -6.58 0.95 4.53
C ALA A 128 -7.76 0.10 4.01
N SER A 129 -8.66 0.68 3.21
CA SER A 129 -9.77 -0.02 2.57
C SER A 129 -9.36 -1.01 1.47
N SER A 130 -8.13 -0.98 0.99
CA SER A 130 -7.61 -1.92 0.00
C SER A 130 -7.04 -3.19 0.64
N LEU A 131 -6.58 -3.11 1.89
CA LEU A 131 -5.90 -4.21 2.57
C LEU A 131 -6.74 -5.47 2.78
N PRO A 132 -8.08 -5.42 2.95
CA PRO A 132 -8.92 -6.61 2.96
C PRO A 132 -8.80 -7.47 1.69
N ASN A 133 -8.60 -6.87 0.53
CA ASN A 133 -8.42 -7.61 -0.73
C ASN A 133 -7.14 -8.46 -0.74
N TYR A 134 -6.23 -8.20 0.20
CA TYR A 134 -4.94 -8.89 0.35
C TYR A 134 -4.84 -9.69 1.65
N GLY A 135 -5.94 -9.82 2.41
CA GLY A 135 -6.03 -10.69 3.59
C GLY A 135 -5.97 -9.98 4.94
N ALA A 136 -5.72 -8.67 5.00
CA ALA A 136 -5.76 -7.90 6.26
C ALA A 136 -7.13 -7.25 6.45
N GLU A 137 -8.10 -7.99 6.96
CA GLU A 137 -9.50 -7.55 7.00
C GLU A 137 -9.77 -6.47 8.04
N LEU A 138 -9.17 -6.58 9.25
CA LEU A 138 -9.54 -5.75 10.39
C LEU A 138 -9.28 -4.27 10.13
N ILE A 139 -8.14 -3.91 9.56
CA ILE A 139 -7.78 -2.52 9.28
C ILE A 139 -8.74 -1.86 8.28
N GLY A 140 -9.36 -2.66 7.40
CA GLY A 140 -10.35 -2.20 6.42
C GLY A 140 -11.60 -1.60 7.07
N THR A 141 -11.89 -1.93 8.33
CA THR A 141 -13.02 -1.36 9.09
C THR A 141 -12.92 0.16 9.22
N THR A 142 -11.71 0.72 9.18
CA THR A 142 -11.48 2.17 9.21
C THR A 142 -11.99 2.89 7.95
N GLY A 143 -12.17 2.15 6.86
CA GLY A 143 -12.73 2.66 5.61
C GLY A 143 -14.25 2.61 5.51
N LEU A 144 -14.94 2.05 6.51
CA LEU A 144 -16.40 1.98 6.50
C LEU A 144 -17.04 3.38 6.61
N PRO A 145 -18.09 3.65 5.84
CA PRO A 145 -18.79 4.93 5.94
C PRO A 145 -19.30 5.19 7.36
N TYR A 146 -19.08 6.41 7.85
CA TYR A 146 -19.58 6.89 9.15
C TYR A 146 -19.10 6.13 10.38
N VAL A 147 -18.07 5.29 10.27
CA VAL A 147 -17.47 4.63 11.44
C VAL A 147 -16.82 5.64 12.39
N PHE A 148 -16.29 6.73 11.83
CA PHE A 148 -15.82 7.89 12.57
C PHE A 148 -16.79 9.06 12.40
N LYS A 149 -17.01 9.80 13.47
CA LYS A 149 -17.86 10.99 13.47
C LYS A 149 -17.22 12.14 12.71
N ASP A 150 -15.94 12.35 12.91
CA ASP A 150 -15.12 13.43 12.33
C ASP A 150 -13.64 13.03 12.29
N MET A 151 -12.82 13.91 11.70
CA MET A 151 -11.39 13.68 11.59
C MET A 151 -10.67 13.61 12.94
N ALA A 152 -11.07 14.46 13.89
CA ALA A 152 -10.45 14.47 15.21
C ALA A 152 -10.62 13.13 15.91
N GLN A 153 -11.79 12.50 15.80
CA GLN A 153 -12.01 11.15 16.34
C GLN A 153 -11.13 10.11 15.65
N PHE A 154 -10.94 10.22 14.32
CA PHE A 154 -10.02 9.32 13.63
C PHE A 154 -8.57 9.52 14.09
N GLU A 155 -8.11 10.75 14.23
CA GLU A 155 -6.77 11.10 14.72
C GLU A 155 -6.56 10.57 16.14
N ASP A 156 -7.54 10.77 17.05
CA ASP A 156 -7.52 10.22 18.40
C ASP A 156 -7.38 8.69 18.41
N VAL A 157 -8.10 8.00 17.50
CA VAL A 157 -7.99 6.54 17.37
C VAL A 157 -6.65 6.13 16.78
N ALA A 158 -6.18 6.81 15.74
CA ALA A 158 -4.90 6.51 15.09
C ALA A 158 -3.70 6.65 16.04
N GLU A 159 -3.78 7.61 17.00
CA GLU A 159 -2.75 7.85 18.02
C GLU A 159 -2.92 6.99 19.30
N SER A 160 -4.00 6.21 19.40
CA SER A 160 -4.31 5.38 20.55
C SER A 160 -3.76 3.96 20.42
N SER A 161 -3.87 3.17 21.52
CA SER A 161 -3.57 1.75 21.49
C SER A 161 -4.44 0.96 20.50
N LEU A 162 -5.65 1.44 20.19
CA LEU A 162 -6.49 0.82 19.16
C LEU A 162 -5.90 1.04 17.77
N GLY A 163 -5.33 2.23 17.51
CA GLY A 163 -4.59 2.50 16.27
C GLY A 163 -3.39 1.56 16.11
N ASP A 164 -2.64 1.34 17.19
CA ASP A 164 -1.52 0.38 17.21
C ASP A 164 -2.01 -1.06 16.97
N GLU A 165 -3.13 -1.47 17.56
CA GLU A 165 -3.75 -2.79 17.35
C GLU A 165 -4.20 -2.99 15.90
N LEU A 166 -4.75 -1.96 15.27
CA LEU A 166 -5.15 -1.99 13.87
C LEU A 166 -3.94 -2.13 12.94
N LEU A 167 -2.86 -1.40 13.19
CA LEU A 167 -1.61 -1.56 12.43
C LEU A 167 -1.01 -2.96 12.65
N GLN A 168 -1.00 -3.46 13.89
CA GLN A 168 -0.50 -4.79 14.21
C GLN A 168 -1.31 -5.90 13.53
N SER A 169 -2.62 -5.68 13.34
CA SER A 169 -3.49 -6.65 12.67
C SER A 169 -3.09 -6.95 11.23
N VAL A 170 -2.40 -6.02 10.56
CA VAL A 170 -1.88 -6.21 9.20
C VAL A 170 -0.74 -7.23 9.21
N GLU A 171 0.17 -7.11 10.18
CA GLU A 171 1.27 -8.07 10.37
C GLU A 171 0.75 -9.44 10.81
N ASP A 172 -0.20 -9.46 11.77
CA ASP A 172 -0.82 -10.68 12.30
C ASP A 172 -1.60 -11.46 11.23
N ALA A 173 -2.11 -10.78 10.20
CA ALA A 173 -2.75 -11.41 9.04
C ALA A 173 -1.77 -12.23 8.19
N ASN A 174 -0.47 -12.06 8.37
CA ASN A 174 0.59 -12.76 7.64
C ASN A 174 0.39 -12.74 6.10
N CYS A 175 -0.06 -11.60 5.60
CA CYS A 175 -0.38 -11.40 4.19
C CYS A 175 0.77 -10.72 3.39
N GLY A 176 1.96 -10.64 3.98
CA GLY A 176 3.15 -10.09 3.34
C GLY A 176 3.33 -8.57 3.49
N TYR A 177 2.56 -7.95 4.40
CA TYR A 177 2.67 -6.53 4.71
C TYR A 177 3.02 -6.28 6.16
N VAL A 178 3.72 -5.18 6.40
CA VAL A 178 3.91 -4.56 7.72
C VAL A 178 3.43 -3.12 7.62
N ALA A 179 2.49 -2.73 8.47
CA ALA A 179 2.00 -1.36 8.52
C ALA A 179 2.94 -0.51 9.40
N LEU A 180 3.54 0.52 8.81
CA LEU A 180 4.52 1.38 9.49
C LEU A 180 3.87 2.51 10.30
N GLY A 181 2.66 2.92 9.94
CA GLY A 181 1.95 4.02 10.58
C GLY A 181 0.76 4.50 9.76
N TRP A 182 0.13 5.56 10.24
CA TRP A 182 -0.99 6.22 9.61
C TRP A 182 -0.55 7.48 8.87
N LEU A 183 -1.10 7.67 7.67
CA LEU A 183 -1.06 8.93 6.97
C LEU A 183 -2.50 9.37 6.72
N VAL A 184 -2.91 10.45 7.39
CA VAL A 184 -4.31 10.91 7.40
C VAL A 184 -4.53 11.92 6.29
N GLU A 185 -5.45 11.64 5.36
CA GLU A 185 -5.72 12.51 4.21
C GLU A 185 -7.00 13.32 4.34
N GLY A 186 -7.92 12.92 5.19
CA GLY A 186 -9.20 13.56 5.36
C GLY A 186 -10.40 12.73 4.90
N PRO A 187 -11.64 13.24 5.12
CA PRO A 187 -12.85 12.54 4.78
C PRO A 187 -13.05 12.46 3.26
N ARG A 188 -13.62 11.35 2.81
CA ARG A 188 -14.00 11.18 1.40
C ARG A 188 -15.32 11.89 1.12
N SER A 189 -15.37 12.59 0.00
CA SER A 189 -16.57 13.22 -0.52
C SER A 189 -16.89 12.73 -1.92
N MET A 190 -18.17 12.69 -2.26
CA MET A 190 -18.61 12.38 -3.60
C MET A 190 -18.66 13.66 -4.46
N PHE A 191 -18.13 13.55 -5.67
CA PHE A 191 -18.22 14.60 -6.67
C PHE A 191 -19.05 14.10 -7.85
N ILE A 192 -19.87 14.98 -8.41
CA ILE A 192 -20.62 14.70 -9.63
C ILE A 192 -20.17 15.63 -10.75
N THR A 193 -20.13 15.12 -11.98
CA THR A 193 -19.78 15.93 -13.13
C THR A 193 -20.90 16.94 -13.43
N PRO A 194 -20.60 18.09 -14.06
CA PRO A 194 -21.62 19.05 -14.47
C PRO A 194 -22.74 18.42 -15.30
N LYS A 195 -22.39 17.49 -16.20
CA LYS A 195 -23.34 16.74 -17.04
C LYS A 195 -24.33 15.92 -16.20
N VAL A 196 -23.85 15.25 -15.15
CA VAL A 196 -24.70 14.48 -14.24
C VAL A 196 -25.56 15.43 -13.40
N TYR A 197 -25.00 16.52 -12.90
CA TYR A 197 -25.72 17.52 -12.14
C TYR A 197 -26.91 18.11 -12.94
N GLU A 198 -26.69 18.48 -14.20
CA GLU A 198 -27.75 18.94 -15.11
C GLU A 198 -28.82 17.86 -15.34
N ARG A 199 -28.41 16.63 -15.62
CA ARG A 199 -29.29 15.48 -15.83
C ARG A 199 -30.21 15.20 -14.64
N LEU A 200 -29.71 15.42 -13.42
CA LEU A 200 -30.48 15.24 -12.18
C LEU A 200 -31.38 16.41 -11.84
N GLY A 201 -31.45 17.45 -12.69
CA GLY A 201 -32.28 18.64 -12.47
C GLY A 201 -31.68 19.63 -11.47
N LYS A 202 -30.36 19.69 -11.35
CA LYS A 202 -29.61 20.63 -10.47
C LYS A 202 -30.07 20.54 -9.01
N PRO A 203 -29.99 19.37 -8.38
CA PRO A 203 -30.49 19.18 -7.03
C PRO A 203 -29.75 20.05 -6.03
N THR A 204 -30.46 20.66 -5.11
CA THR A 204 -29.89 21.36 -3.95
C THR A 204 -29.53 20.39 -2.84
N GLU A 205 -30.15 19.21 -2.82
CA GLU A 205 -29.86 18.12 -1.91
C GLU A 205 -29.64 16.82 -2.68
N PHE A 206 -28.66 16.04 -2.24
CA PHE A 206 -28.33 14.75 -2.84
C PHE A 206 -28.83 13.61 -1.93
N THR A 207 -29.96 13.01 -2.33
CA THR A 207 -30.60 11.93 -1.57
C THR A 207 -30.26 10.56 -2.18
N LEU A 208 -30.51 9.47 -1.41
CA LEU A 208 -30.25 8.10 -1.86
C LEU A 208 -31.01 7.76 -3.17
N ASP A 209 -32.20 8.30 -3.37
CA ASP A 209 -32.93 8.06 -4.62
C ASP A 209 -32.21 8.57 -5.85
N LYS A 210 -31.39 9.61 -5.71
CA LYS A 210 -30.57 10.16 -6.79
C LYS A 210 -29.33 9.34 -7.07
N MET A 211 -28.94 8.43 -6.16
CA MET A 211 -27.86 7.49 -6.36
C MET A 211 -28.21 6.37 -7.32
N LYS A 212 -29.49 6.00 -7.41
CA LYS A 212 -29.96 4.85 -8.20
C LYS A 212 -29.52 4.94 -9.66
N GLY A 213 -28.71 3.95 -10.07
CA GLY A 213 -28.23 3.83 -11.45
C GLY A 213 -27.18 4.88 -11.87
N LEU A 214 -26.66 5.68 -10.94
CA LEU A 214 -25.50 6.51 -11.24
C LEU A 214 -24.25 5.62 -11.39
N LYS A 215 -23.46 5.87 -12.44
CA LYS A 215 -22.12 5.31 -12.52
C LYS A 215 -21.20 6.12 -11.60
N VAL A 216 -20.62 5.46 -10.63
CA VAL A 216 -19.70 6.08 -9.67
C VAL A 216 -18.35 5.41 -9.77
N ARG A 217 -17.32 6.20 -10.10
CA ARG A 217 -15.95 5.71 -10.03
C ARG A 217 -15.57 5.50 -8.58
N VAL A 218 -14.97 4.34 -8.30
CA VAL A 218 -14.37 4.01 -7.02
C VAL A 218 -12.93 3.51 -7.23
N PRO A 219 -12.08 3.54 -6.21
CA PRO A 219 -10.83 2.76 -6.20
C PRO A 219 -11.11 1.28 -6.39
N GLU A 220 -10.10 0.51 -6.78
CA GLU A 220 -10.19 -0.94 -7.04
C GLU A 220 -10.26 -1.73 -5.72
N THR A 221 -11.25 -1.44 -4.87
CA THR A 221 -11.45 -2.08 -3.57
C THR A 221 -12.88 -2.62 -3.45
N ASP A 222 -13.02 -3.85 -2.97
CA ASP A 222 -14.32 -4.48 -2.77
C ASP A 222 -15.19 -3.70 -1.80
N LEU A 223 -14.58 -3.10 -0.77
CA LEU A 223 -15.30 -2.27 0.19
C LEU A 223 -16.01 -1.09 -0.49
N MET A 224 -15.32 -0.39 -1.39
CA MET A 224 -15.92 0.76 -2.08
C MET A 224 -16.93 0.33 -3.13
N ILE A 225 -16.69 -0.76 -3.83
CA ILE A 225 -17.64 -1.35 -4.79
C ILE A 225 -18.94 -1.70 -4.06
N ASN A 226 -18.84 -2.52 -3.01
CA ASN A 226 -19.98 -2.96 -2.23
C ASN A 226 -20.74 -1.79 -1.56
N THR A 227 -20.01 -0.76 -1.14
CA THR A 227 -20.63 0.45 -0.57
C THR A 227 -21.48 1.16 -1.61
N MET A 228 -21.01 1.36 -2.83
CA MET A 228 -21.79 2.01 -3.90
C MET A 228 -22.98 1.16 -4.33
N ASP A 229 -22.81 -0.15 -4.43
CA ASP A 229 -23.89 -1.07 -4.76
C ASP A 229 -24.99 -1.05 -3.69
N ALA A 230 -24.61 -1.03 -2.41
CA ALA A 230 -25.57 -0.89 -1.30
C ALA A 230 -26.35 0.43 -1.33
N LEU A 231 -25.75 1.50 -1.85
CA LEU A 231 -26.40 2.80 -2.06
C LEU A 231 -27.25 2.84 -3.34
N GLY A 232 -27.28 1.74 -4.12
CA GLY A 232 -28.04 1.64 -5.38
C GLY A 232 -27.37 2.30 -6.58
N ALA A 233 -26.12 2.70 -6.47
CA ALA A 233 -25.31 3.17 -7.58
C ALA A 233 -24.67 1.99 -8.33
N SER A 234 -24.08 2.25 -9.49
CA SER A 234 -23.28 1.29 -10.24
C SER A 234 -21.81 1.65 -10.07
N ALA A 235 -21.09 0.88 -9.26
CA ALA A 235 -19.66 1.10 -9.06
C ALA A 235 -18.87 0.79 -10.33
N THR A 236 -17.85 1.60 -10.60
CA THR A 236 -16.88 1.36 -11.67
C THR A 236 -15.49 1.52 -11.07
N ALA A 237 -14.80 0.40 -10.87
CA ALA A 237 -13.44 0.39 -10.35
C ALA A 237 -12.48 0.88 -11.44
N ILE A 238 -11.78 1.98 -11.18
CA ILE A 238 -10.82 2.58 -12.11
C ILE A 238 -9.61 3.06 -11.32
N ALA A 239 -8.40 2.70 -11.77
CA ALA A 239 -7.15 3.16 -11.17
C ALA A 239 -7.08 4.70 -11.15
N TYR A 240 -6.37 5.25 -10.15
CA TYR A 240 -6.29 6.72 -10.01
C TYR A 240 -5.64 7.39 -11.22
N SER A 241 -4.62 6.77 -11.80
CA SER A 241 -3.92 7.24 -13.01
C SER A 241 -4.83 7.38 -14.24
N GLU A 242 -5.90 6.59 -14.31
CA GLU A 242 -6.85 6.58 -15.43
C GLU A 242 -8.08 7.49 -15.21
N LEU A 243 -8.23 8.01 -13.98
CA LEU A 243 -9.43 8.73 -13.56
C LEU A 243 -9.71 9.95 -14.44
N TYR A 244 -8.71 10.77 -14.70
CA TYR A 244 -8.89 12.00 -15.49
C TYR A 244 -9.39 11.70 -16.91
N THR A 245 -8.75 10.76 -17.58
CA THR A 245 -9.12 10.34 -18.95
C THR A 245 -10.51 9.73 -18.98
N SER A 246 -10.86 8.93 -17.98
CA SER A 246 -12.19 8.30 -17.85
C SER A 246 -13.29 9.35 -17.65
N LEU A 247 -13.04 10.38 -16.83
CA LEU A 247 -14.01 11.47 -16.62
C LEU A 247 -14.20 12.35 -17.86
N GLN A 248 -13.16 12.51 -18.68
CA GLN A 248 -13.26 13.24 -19.96
C GLN A 248 -14.08 12.48 -21.00
N SER A 249 -13.93 11.18 -21.05
CA SER A 249 -14.66 10.34 -22.03
C SER A 249 -16.14 10.10 -21.66
N GLY A 250 -16.53 10.26 -20.42
CA GLY A 250 -17.91 10.16 -19.90
C GLY A 250 -18.24 8.81 -19.37
#